data_6afad375763c0704cb83fcc93c122447
#
_entry.id   6afad375763c0704cb83fcc93c122447
#
_cell.length_a   1.000
_cell.length_b   1.000
_cell.length_c   1.000
_cell.angle_alpha   90.00
_cell.angle_beta   90.00
_cell.angle_gamma   90.00
#
_symmetry.space_group_name_H-M   'P 1'
#
loop_
_entity.id
_entity.type
_entity.pdbx_description
1 polymer ?
#
loop_
_entity_poly.entity_id
_entity_poly.type
_entity_poly.pdbx_seq_one_letter_code
_entity_poly.pdbx_strand_id
1 'polypeptide(L)' 'MKPISEAQIAGPGLAVVEVVAVDEETAAAAAQAVCALWWSSGTSRPWRVPGEPGVRVRAYVDIRRAPDGTPIT' A
#
# COMPACT_ATOMS: atom_id res chain seq x y z
N MET A 1 -1.79 -15.60 -1.14
CA MET A 1 -2.08 -14.16 -1.13
C MET A 1 -3.33 -13.87 -1.95
N LYS A 2 -4.25 -13.12 -1.41
CA LYS A 2 -5.45 -12.76 -2.15
C LYS A 2 -5.13 -11.77 -3.26
N PRO A 3 -5.75 -11.88 -4.44
CA PRO A 3 -5.58 -10.88 -5.48
C PRO A 3 -6.12 -9.52 -5.02
N ILE A 4 -5.69 -8.46 -5.69
CA ILE A 4 -6.22 -7.12 -5.46
C ILE A 4 -7.69 -7.10 -5.87
N SER A 5 -8.55 -6.64 -4.97
CA SER A 5 -9.97 -6.48 -5.24
C SER A 5 -10.20 -5.28 -6.18
N GLU A 6 -11.13 -5.40 -7.11
CA GLU A 6 -11.51 -4.26 -7.96
C GLU A 6 -11.95 -3.05 -7.14
N ALA A 7 -12.60 -3.28 -5.99
CA ALA A 7 -13.03 -2.20 -5.12
C ALA A 7 -11.87 -1.35 -4.62
N GLN A 8 -10.66 -1.92 -4.50
CA GLN A 8 -9.48 -1.21 -4.04
C GLN A 8 -8.90 -0.27 -5.09
N ILE A 9 -9.24 -0.47 -6.36
CA ILE A 9 -8.74 0.32 -7.49
C ILE A 9 -9.87 0.81 -8.39
N ALA A 10 -11.13 0.74 -7.94
CA ALA A 10 -12.29 1.04 -8.80
C ALA A 10 -12.45 2.55 -9.06
N GLY A 11 -11.99 3.42 -8.19
CA GLY A 11 -12.14 4.86 -8.33
C GLY A 11 -10.89 5.53 -8.90
N PRO A 12 -11.06 6.64 -9.64
CA PRO A 12 -9.90 7.45 -10.02
C PRO A 12 -9.16 7.90 -8.75
N GLY A 13 -7.84 7.80 -8.76
CA GLY A 13 -6.99 8.15 -7.62
C GLY A 13 -6.76 7.04 -6.63
N LEU A 14 -7.58 6.00 -6.62
CA LEU A 14 -7.34 4.82 -5.76
C LEU A 14 -6.21 3.98 -6.33
N ALA A 15 -5.27 3.63 -5.49
CA ALA A 15 -4.11 2.84 -5.91
C ALA A 15 -3.66 1.88 -4.83
N VAL A 16 -3.08 0.77 -5.26
CA VAL A 16 -2.38 -0.17 -4.39
C VAL A 16 -0.90 -0.10 -4.72
N VAL A 17 -0.09 0.18 -3.72
CA VAL A 17 1.38 0.24 -3.86
C VAL A 17 1.96 -0.97 -3.16
N GLU A 18 2.64 -1.82 -3.90
CA GLU A 18 3.28 -3.00 -3.34
C GLU A 18 4.75 -2.69 -3.04
N VAL A 19 5.13 -2.91 -1.79
CA VAL A 19 6.50 -2.73 -1.31
C VAL A 19 7.14 -4.10 -1.15
N VAL A 20 8.38 -4.23 -1.61
CA VAL A 20 9.18 -5.45 -1.43
C VAL A 20 10.47 -5.07 -0.71
N ALA A 21 10.79 -5.78 0.36
CA ALA A 21 12.01 -5.55 1.12
C ALA A 21 12.58 -6.88 1.62
N VAL A 22 13.80 -6.85 2.13
CA VAL A 22 14.47 -8.08 2.59
C VAL A 22 13.86 -8.63 3.87
N ASP A 23 13.28 -7.76 4.71
CA ASP A 23 12.68 -8.13 5.98
C ASP A 23 11.35 -7.42 6.20
N GLU A 24 10.57 -7.94 7.17
CA GLU A 24 9.24 -7.41 7.48
C GLU A 24 9.28 -5.98 8.01
N GLU A 25 10.26 -5.67 8.85
CA GLU A 25 10.37 -4.34 9.45
C GLU A 25 10.59 -3.27 8.38
N THR A 26 11.49 -3.52 7.45
CA THR A 26 11.76 -2.60 6.35
C THR A 26 10.54 -2.44 5.44
N ALA A 27 9.89 -3.55 5.08
CA ALA A 27 8.71 -3.52 4.23
C ALA A 27 7.57 -2.74 4.89
N ALA A 28 7.33 -2.98 6.18
CA ALA A 28 6.29 -2.28 6.93
C ALA A 28 6.59 -0.79 7.05
N ALA A 29 7.84 -0.42 7.35
CA ALA A 29 8.23 0.99 7.46
C ALA A 29 8.08 1.73 6.14
N ALA A 30 8.47 1.12 5.03
CA ALA A 30 8.31 1.71 3.70
C ALA A 30 6.84 1.89 3.32
N ALA A 31 6.01 0.88 3.60
CA ALA A 31 4.57 0.97 3.34
C ALA A 31 3.91 2.07 4.18
N GLN A 32 4.30 2.21 5.44
CA GLN A 32 3.81 3.29 6.30
C GLN A 32 4.22 4.66 5.77
N ALA A 33 5.43 4.80 5.26
CA ALA A 33 5.89 6.04 4.65
C ALA A 33 5.05 6.42 3.43
N VAL A 34 4.68 5.45 2.61
CA VAL A 34 3.77 5.66 1.47
C VAL A 34 2.40 6.13 1.96
N CYS A 35 1.86 5.48 3.00
CA CYS A 35 0.56 5.86 3.57
C CYS A 35 0.56 7.27 4.16
N ALA A 36 1.72 7.80 4.54
CA ALA A 36 1.83 9.16 5.09
C ALA A 36 1.78 10.24 4.01
N LEU A 37 1.95 9.90 2.74
CA LEU A 37 1.93 10.87 1.64
C LEU A 37 0.52 11.26 1.21
N TRP A 38 -0.44 10.33 1.32
CA TRP A 38 -1.82 10.52 0.89
C TRP A 38 -2.77 9.92 1.90
N TRP A 39 -4.07 10.17 1.71
CA TRP A 39 -5.07 9.46 2.48
C TRP A 39 -4.95 7.95 2.22
N SER A 40 -5.01 7.16 3.27
CA SER A 40 -4.83 5.71 3.18
C SER A 40 -5.80 4.99 4.09
N SER A 41 -6.30 3.84 3.64
CA SER A 41 -7.05 2.91 4.48
C SER A 41 -6.14 1.94 5.24
N GLY A 42 -4.83 2.07 5.06
CA GLY A 42 -3.86 1.28 5.79
C GLY A 42 -3.00 0.39 4.91
N THR A 43 -2.37 -0.59 5.55
CA THR A 43 -1.48 -1.54 4.87
C THR A 43 -1.99 -2.96 5.06
N SER A 44 -1.57 -3.86 4.17
CA SER A 44 -1.77 -5.29 4.34
C SER A 44 -0.83 -5.86 5.39
N ARG A 45 -1.07 -7.11 5.80
CA ARG A 45 -0.09 -7.88 6.54
C ARG A 45 1.07 -8.22 5.61
N PRO A 46 2.29 -8.39 6.16
CA PRO A 46 3.41 -8.91 5.38
C PRO A 46 3.14 -10.31 4.85
N TRP A 47 3.64 -10.59 3.65
CA TRP A 47 3.59 -11.95 3.11
C TRP A 47 4.82 -12.22 2.25
N ARG A 48 5.04 -13.50 1.96
CA ARG A 48 6.10 -13.95 1.06
C ARG A 48 5.49 -14.74 -0.09
N VAL A 49 6.10 -14.61 -1.26
CA VAL A 49 5.73 -15.40 -2.43
C VAL A 49 6.74 -16.55 -2.54
N PRO A 50 6.29 -17.82 -2.53
CA PRO A 50 7.20 -18.96 -2.65
C PRO A 50 8.04 -18.86 -3.93
N GLY A 51 9.36 -19.03 -3.79
CA GLY A 51 10.29 -18.96 -4.90
C GLY A 51 10.74 -17.56 -5.27
N GLU A 52 10.18 -16.51 -4.66
CA GLU A 52 10.59 -15.13 -4.89
C GLU A 52 11.23 -14.56 -3.63
N PRO A 53 12.29 -13.75 -3.76
CA PRO A 53 12.94 -13.15 -2.60
C PRO A 53 12.10 -12.03 -2.01
N GLY A 54 12.31 -11.80 -0.72
CA GLY A 54 11.76 -10.63 -0.03
C GLY A 54 10.43 -10.83 0.63
N VAL A 55 10.08 -9.84 1.43
CA VAL A 55 8.79 -9.70 2.10
C VAL A 55 8.01 -8.60 1.40
N ARG A 56 6.71 -8.80 1.23
CA ARG A 56 5.83 -7.86 0.56
C ARG A 56 4.81 -7.28 1.53
N VAL A 57 4.49 -6.01 1.34
CA VAL A 57 3.42 -5.31 2.04
C VAL A 57 2.73 -4.42 1.03
N ARG A 58 1.41 -4.36 1.04
CA ARG A 58 0.64 -3.43 0.22
C ARG A 58 0.18 -2.24 1.03
N ALA A 59 0.26 -1.06 0.42
CA ALA A 59 -0.33 0.17 0.93
C ALA A 59 -1.51 0.57 0.03
N TYR A 60 -2.63 0.95 0.63
CA TYR A 60 -3.86 1.32 -0.07
C TYR A 60 -4.05 2.82 0.08
N VAL A 61 -3.97 3.56 -1.02
CA VAL A 61 -3.95 5.03 -0.99
C VAL A 61 -4.92 5.64 -1.97
N ASP A 62 -5.34 6.87 -1.68
CA ASP A 62 -6.06 7.74 -2.63
C ASP A 62 -5.17 8.96 -2.88
N ILE A 63 -4.52 8.99 -4.03
CA ILE A 63 -3.54 10.03 -4.36
C ILE A 63 -4.16 11.39 -4.64
N ARG A 64 -5.50 11.48 -4.67
CA ARG A 64 -6.21 12.76 -4.82
C ARG A 64 -6.51 13.42 -3.47
N ARG A 65 -6.17 12.78 -2.37
CA ARG A 65 -6.43 13.27 -1.03
C ARG A 65 -5.15 13.37 -0.23
N ALA A 66 -5.04 14.46 0.53
CA ALA A 66 -3.98 14.59 1.54
C ALA A 66 -4.19 13.55 2.66
N PRO A 67 -3.19 13.31 3.52
CA PRO A 67 -3.31 12.34 4.61
C PRO A 67 -4.51 12.59 5.53
N ASP A 68 -4.94 13.82 5.71
CA ASP A 68 -6.11 14.19 6.52
C ASP A 68 -7.45 14.02 5.80
N GLY A 69 -7.42 13.57 4.54
CA GLY A 69 -8.62 13.35 3.72
C GLY A 69 -9.05 14.55 2.88
N THR A 70 -8.38 15.71 3.00
CA THR A 70 -8.74 16.86 2.17
C THR A 70 -8.33 16.64 0.71
N PRO A 71 -9.16 17.10 -0.26
CA PRO A 71 -8.79 16.96 -1.67
C PRO A 71 -7.53 17.71 -2.02
N ILE A 72 -6.70 17.08 -2.85
CA ILE A 72 -5.54 17.72 -3.49
C ILE A 72 -5.99 18.12 -4.89
N THR A 73 -5.99 19.38 -5.19
CA THR A 73 -6.41 19.88 -6.50
C THR A 73 -5.23 20.26 -7.36
#